data_de839a53cd06e6b2d9e16ddd5d528dbf
#
_entry.id   de839a53cd06e6b2d9e16ddd5d528dbf
#
_cell.length_a   1.000
_cell.length_b   1.000
_cell.length_c   1.000
_cell.angle_alpha   90.00
_cell.angle_beta   90.00
_cell.angle_gamma   90.00
#
_symmetry.space_group_name_H-M   'P 1'
#
loop_
_entity.id
_entity.type
_entity.pdbx_description
1 polymer ?
#
loop_
_entity_poly.entity_id
_entity_poly.type
_entity_poly.pdbx_seq_one_letter_code
_entity_poly.pdbx_strand_id
1 'polypeptide(L)'
;MNRKTNLIPALLLSALSLYAMEDVKVTQFQHAGPFTVNKPILADSLNVNGKPFEAKNLLKATLPFEQTLANATVLDTDTAGAITFAAPQKGYALHLFSFFLNSDRYVKGTLDISGPGAFEVFVNDKPVGASSELVMEPRRYQVVVKYLTAETDTCPPSLKATFKSEAEAKVVASLNPEKRYTLLNILEGKDFQGVSVSPNGKYALVKYVNRFPEGKSESYGQLMDAATGRVLLQDGSFLTTAKWMPKSNRLYYTRTGLDGTELVTVDPATYQQTVLVPNLPKGRFVFTPDE
;
A
#
# COMPACT_ATOMS: atom_id res chain seq x y z
N MET A 1 -69.60 38.86 25.31
CA MET A 1 -68.18 39.09 25.56
C MET A 1 -67.40 37.94 24.99
N ASN A 2 -67.03 38.04 23.70
CA ASN A 2 -66.37 36.95 22.94
C ASN A 2 -64.84 37.15 22.96
N ARG A 3 -64.12 36.27 23.63
CA ARG A 3 -62.66 36.19 23.51
C ARG A 3 -62.30 35.31 22.33
N LYS A 4 -61.74 35.93 21.29
CA LYS A 4 -61.11 35.24 20.17
C LYS A 4 -59.70 34.83 20.61
N THR A 5 -59.45 33.54 20.73
CA THR A 5 -58.13 32.96 20.90
C THR A 5 -57.45 32.86 19.54
N ASN A 6 -56.44 33.68 19.31
CA ASN A 6 -55.54 33.54 18.16
C ASN A 6 -54.54 32.39 18.37
N LEU A 7 -54.74 31.28 17.67
CA LEU A 7 -53.71 30.25 17.51
C LEU A 7 -52.69 30.73 16.48
N ILE A 8 -51.46 30.95 16.92
CA ILE A 8 -50.30 31.15 16.06
C ILE A 8 -49.78 29.75 15.72
N PRO A 9 -49.71 29.35 14.45
CA PRO A 9 -49.06 28.13 14.06
C PRO A 9 -47.53 28.33 14.20
N ALA A 10 -46.91 27.62 15.14
CA ALA A 10 -45.46 27.52 15.20
C ALA A 10 -44.98 26.76 13.99
N LEU A 11 -44.43 27.47 12.99
CA LEU A 11 -43.67 26.90 11.88
C LEU A 11 -42.38 26.33 12.46
N LEU A 12 -42.33 25.01 12.64
CA LEU A 12 -41.07 24.29 12.84
C LEU A 12 -40.30 24.37 11.52
N LEU A 13 -39.40 25.34 11.41
CA LEU A 13 -38.29 25.28 10.43
C LEU A 13 -37.34 24.20 10.93
N SER A 14 -37.48 22.98 10.40
CA SER A 14 -36.41 22.01 10.41
C SER A 14 -35.27 22.58 9.56
N ALA A 15 -34.26 23.13 10.23
CA ALA A 15 -33.00 23.47 9.59
C ALA A 15 -32.35 22.14 9.14
N LEU A 16 -32.63 21.75 7.90
CA LEU A 16 -31.76 20.85 7.16
C LEU A 16 -30.43 21.57 7.02
N SER A 17 -29.47 21.24 7.89
CA SER A 17 -28.08 21.60 7.70
C SER A 17 -27.63 20.93 6.40
N LEU A 18 -27.69 21.67 5.30
CA LEU A 18 -26.95 21.33 4.10
C LEU A 18 -25.49 21.40 4.49
N TYR A 19 -24.89 20.24 4.79
CA TYR A 19 -23.45 20.13 4.86
C TYR A 19 -22.92 20.53 3.48
N ALA A 20 -22.25 21.67 3.40
CA ALA A 20 -21.57 22.08 2.20
C ALA A 20 -20.43 21.07 1.98
N MET A 21 -20.49 20.31 0.88
CA MET A 21 -19.40 19.44 0.49
C MET A 21 -18.23 20.29 0.01
N GLU A 22 -17.04 20.08 0.55
CA GLU A 22 -15.84 20.75 0.10
C GLU A 22 -15.17 19.95 -1.02
N ASP A 23 -14.95 20.61 -2.16
CA ASP A 23 -14.26 20.03 -3.31
C ASP A 23 -12.75 20.14 -3.12
N VAL A 24 -12.09 19.01 -2.83
CA VAL A 24 -10.64 18.89 -2.81
C VAL A 24 -10.16 18.61 -4.23
N LYS A 25 -9.57 19.61 -4.88
CA LYS A 25 -8.99 19.47 -6.22
C LYS A 25 -7.59 18.88 -6.12
N VAL A 26 -7.31 17.90 -6.96
CA VAL A 26 -5.96 17.39 -7.15
C VAL A 26 -5.25 18.32 -8.13
N THR A 27 -4.21 19.03 -7.69
CA THR A 27 -3.48 20.02 -8.48
C THR A 27 -2.21 19.49 -9.11
N GLN A 28 -1.74 18.32 -8.67
CA GLN A 28 -0.51 17.69 -9.16
C GLN A 28 -0.67 16.19 -9.22
N PHE A 29 -0.03 15.58 -10.22
CA PHE A 29 0.02 14.13 -10.39
C PHE A 29 1.47 13.67 -10.56
N GLN A 30 1.84 12.55 -9.95
CA GLN A 30 2.96 11.75 -10.38
C GLN A 30 2.55 11.01 -11.66
N HIS A 31 3.38 11.06 -12.68
CA HIS A 31 3.13 10.43 -13.97
C HIS A 31 4.29 9.53 -14.38
N ALA A 32 3.98 8.30 -14.73
CA ALA A 32 4.91 7.35 -15.32
C ALA A 32 4.34 6.82 -16.64
N GLY A 33 5.16 6.78 -17.67
CA GLY A 33 4.79 6.41 -19.03
C GLY A 33 5.20 7.46 -20.06
N PRO A 34 4.83 7.30 -21.34
CA PRO A 34 4.02 6.22 -21.91
C PRO A 34 4.73 4.86 -21.95
N PHE A 35 4.02 3.78 -21.60
CA PHE A 35 4.49 2.41 -21.77
C PHE A 35 3.82 1.80 -22.98
N THR A 36 4.55 1.51 -24.03
CA THR A 36 4.00 0.89 -25.25
C THR A 36 3.41 -0.47 -24.94
N VAL A 37 2.18 -0.71 -25.38
CA VAL A 37 1.47 -1.98 -25.23
C VAL A 37 1.06 -2.50 -26.60
N ASN A 38 1.44 -3.73 -26.91
CA ASN A 38 1.10 -4.36 -28.17
C ASN A 38 -0.27 -5.06 -28.09
N LYS A 39 -1.01 -5.01 -29.20
CA LYS A 39 -2.20 -5.86 -29.36
C LYS A 39 -1.76 -7.34 -29.30
N PRO A 40 -2.60 -8.24 -28.77
CA PRO A 40 -2.41 -9.66 -28.94
C PRO A 40 -2.34 -10.04 -30.42
N ILE A 41 -1.56 -11.06 -30.75
CA ILE A 41 -1.37 -11.52 -32.15
C ILE A 41 -2.72 -11.84 -32.85
N LEU A 42 -3.69 -12.35 -32.08
CA LEU A 42 -5.04 -12.70 -32.58
C LEU A 42 -6.09 -11.60 -32.29
N ALA A 43 -5.67 -10.34 -32.14
CA ALA A 43 -6.62 -9.25 -31.84
C ALA A 43 -7.68 -9.05 -32.94
N ASP A 44 -7.38 -9.40 -34.18
CA ASP A 44 -8.32 -9.29 -35.31
C ASP A 44 -9.26 -10.50 -35.43
N SER A 45 -9.12 -11.50 -34.57
CA SER A 45 -9.95 -12.69 -34.50
C SER A 45 -10.99 -12.57 -33.36
N LEU A 46 -12.10 -13.29 -33.51
CA LEU A 46 -13.07 -13.42 -32.42
C LEU A 46 -12.50 -14.36 -31.33
N ASN A 47 -12.73 -14.03 -30.09
CA ASN A 47 -12.37 -14.90 -28.98
C ASN A 47 -13.30 -16.13 -28.91
N VAL A 48 -13.02 -17.06 -27.99
CA VAL A 48 -13.81 -18.32 -27.80
C VAL A 48 -15.28 -18.08 -27.54
N ASN A 49 -15.69 -16.87 -27.14
CA ASN A 49 -17.08 -16.47 -26.91
C ASN A 49 -17.66 -15.66 -28.08
N GLY A 50 -16.98 -15.65 -29.24
CA GLY A 50 -17.43 -14.92 -30.44
C GLY A 50 -17.35 -13.38 -30.33
N LYS A 51 -16.59 -12.83 -29.36
CA LYS A 51 -16.45 -11.39 -29.18
C LYS A 51 -15.15 -10.87 -29.79
N PRO A 52 -15.17 -9.68 -30.44
CA PRO A 52 -13.96 -9.03 -30.93
C PRO A 52 -13.07 -8.55 -29.77
N PHE A 53 -11.80 -8.33 -30.08
CA PHE A 53 -10.86 -7.72 -29.13
C PHE A 53 -11.27 -6.26 -28.85
N GLU A 54 -11.36 -5.92 -27.56
CA GLU A 54 -11.60 -4.56 -27.11
C GLU A 54 -10.30 -3.97 -26.56
N ALA A 55 -9.90 -2.79 -27.01
CA ALA A 55 -8.66 -2.12 -26.60
C ALA A 55 -8.57 -1.97 -25.05
N LYS A 56 -9.70 -1.74 -24.37
CA LYS A 56 -9.75 -1.66 -22.89
C LYS A 56 -9.19 -2.91 -22.19
N ASN A 57 -9.13 -4.07 -22.86
CA ASN A 57 -8.52 -5.27 -22.29
C ASN A 57 -7.00 -5.11 -22.07
N LEU A 58 -6.35 -4.14 -22.74
CA LEU A 58 -4.94 -3.81 -22.50
C LEU A 58 -4.70 -3.20 -21.11
N LEU A 59 -5.73 -2.63 -20.48
CA LEU A 59 -5.67 -2.19 -19.09
C LEU A 59 -5.40 -3.34 -18.10
N LYS A 60 -5.66 -4.60 -18.48
CA LYS A 60 -5.35 -5.77 -17.64
C LYS A 60 -3.86 -6.12 -17.59
N ALA A 61 -3.01 -5.48 -18.43
CA ALA A 61 -1.57 -5.68 -18.37
C ALA A 61 -1.05 -5.35 -16.96
N THR A 62 -0.25 -6.24 -16.38
CA THR A 62 0.28 -6.07 -15.04
C THR A 62 1.38 -5.03 -15.03
N LEU A 63 1.23 -3.99 -14.22
CA LEU A 63 2.24 -2.98 -13.95
C LEU A 63 2.41 -2.89 -12.42
N PRO A 64 3.61 -3.16 -11.88
CA PRO A 64 3.89 -3.00 -10.46
C PRO A 64 3.94 -1.50 -10.12
N PHE A 65 2.93 -0.97 -9.44
CA PHE A 65 2.75 0.47 -9.24
C PHE A 65 3.93 1.12 -8.52
N GLU A 66 4.38 0.55 -7.42
CA GLU A 66 5.47 1.11 -6.62
C GLU A 66 6.77 1.25 -7.43
N GLN A 67 7.17 0.19 -8.14
CA GLN A 67 8.40 0.21 -8.95
C GLN A 67 8.27 1.13 -10.16
N THR A 68 7.10 1.17 -10.78
CA THR A 68 6.84 1.97 -11.98
C THR A 68 6.79 3.47 -11.64
N LEU A 69 6.24 3.83 -10.49
CA LEU A 69 6.15 5.21 -10.02
C LEU A 69 7.44 5.73 -9.34
N ALA A 70 8.43 4.87 -9.10
CA ALA A 70 9.69 5.29 -8.47
C ALA A 70 10.44 6.37 -9.27
N ASN A 71 10.29 6.38 -10.61
CA ASN A 71 10.90 7.37 -11.51
C ASN A 71 9.84 8.27 -12.18
N ALA A 72 8.70 8.47 -11.53
CA ALA A 72 7.63 9.29 -12.07
C ALA A 72 8.02 10.77 -12.17
N THR A 73 7.54 11.43 -13.20
CA THR A 73 7.60 12.90 -13.34
C THR A 73 6.38 13.54 -12.69
N VAL A 74 6.47 14.82 -12.35
CA VAL A 74 5.34 15.57 -11.80
C VAL A 74 4.67 16.35 -12.93
N LEU A 75 3.35 16.25 -13.03
CA LEU A 75 2.52 17.05 -13.92
C LEU A 75 1.60 17.95 -13.08
N ASP A 76 1.60 19.25 -13.40
CA ASP A 76 0.68 20.22 -12.81
C ASP A 76 -0.63 20.25 -13.61
N THR A 77 -1.74 20.48 -12.94
CA THR A 77 -3.03 20.67 -13.59
C THR A 77 -3.17 22.09 -14.16
N ASP A 78 -3.98 22.23 -15.17
CA ASP A 78 -4.42 23.52 -15.69
C ASP A 78 -5.41 24.22 -14.72
N THR A 79 -5.92 25.39 -15.13
CA THR A 79 -6.89 26.17 -14.35
C THR A 79 -8.24 25.45 -14.17
N ALA A 80 -8.56 24.48 -15.03
CA ALA A 80 -9.76 23.66 -14.94
C ALA A 80 -9.55 22.43 -14.01
N GLY A 81 -8.32 22.21 -13.53
CA GLY A 81 -7.95 21.09 -12.68
C GLY A 81 -7.71 19.79 -13.44
N ALA A 82 -7.39 19.87 -14.74
CA ALA A 82 -7.09 18.75 -15.58
C ALA A 82 -5.60 18.74 -15.98
N ILE A 83 -5.04 17.57 -16.19
CA ILE A 83 -3.76 17.39 -16.88
C ILE A 83 -4.03 16.94 -18.31
N THR A 84 -3.18 17.37 -19.24
CA THR A 84 -3.16 16.88 -20.62
C THR A 84 -1.81 16.22 -20.88
N PHE A 85 -1.81 15.15 -21.66
CA PHE A 85 -0.60 14.39 -21.98
C PHE A 85 -0.65 13.87 -23.42
N ALA A 86 0.49 13.39 -23.91
CA ALA A 86 0.58 12.99 -25.31
C ALA A 86 0.00 11.61 -25.56
N ALA A 87 -0.77 11.46 -26.65
CA ALA A 87 -1.12 10.15 -27.20
C ALA A 87 0.13 9.53 -27.87
N PRO A 88 0.21 8.19 -27.97
CA PRO A 88 1.31 7.53 -28.67
C PRO A 88 1.24 7.82 -30.18
N GLN A 89 2.41 7.95 -30.81
CA GLN A 89 2.48 8.11 -32.27
C GLN A 89 2.04 6.86 -33.03
N LYS A 90 2.11 5.69 -32.41
CA LYS A 90 1.72 4.41 -32.99
C LYS A 90 1.23 3.45 -31.92
N GLY A 91 0.10 2.79 -32.23
CA GLY A 91 -0.48 1.73 -31.41
C GLY A 91 -1.11 2.22 -30.10
N TYR A 92 -0.80 1.57 -29.01
CA TYR A 92 -1.36 1.83 -27.68
C TYR A 92 -0.27 2.10 -26.66
N ALA A 93 -0.57 2.96 -25.70
CA ALA A 93 0.29 3.18 -24.56
C ALA A 93 -0.52 3.22 -23.24
N LEU A 94 0.12 2.70 -22.20
CA LEU A 94 -0.38 2.84 -20.82
C LEU A 94 0.36 3.97 -20.11
N HIS A 95 -0.37 4.70 -19.30
CA HIS A 95 0.13 5.71 -18.40
C HIS A 95 -0.31 5.38 -16.99
N LEU A 96 0.54 5.63 -16.01
CA LEU A 96 0.17 5.62 -14.60
C LEU A 96 0.20 7.02 -14.05
N PHE A 97 -0.87 7.42 -13.39
CA PHE A 97 -0.96 8.66 -12.64
C PHE A 97 -1.18 8.32 -11.17
N SER A 98 -0.51 9.02 -10.26
CA SER A 98 -0.69 8.80 -8.84
C SER A 98 -0.71 10.10 -8.06
N PHE A 99 -1.48 10.12 -6.98
CA PHE A 99 -1.50 11.14 -5.95
C PHE A 99 -1.94 10.52 -4.63
N PHE A 100 -1.82 11.28 -3.54
CA PHE A 100 -2.24 10.83 -2.22
C PHE A 100 -3.35 11.72 -1.69
N LEU A 101 -4.37 11.09 -1.10
CA LEU A 101 -5.36 11.75 -0.26
C LEU A 101 -4.98 11.49 1.20
N ASN A 102 -4.80 12.56 1.96
CA ASN A 102 -4.47 12.50 3.38
C ASN A 102 -5.66 13.01 4.19
N SER A 103 -6.12 12.22 5.13
CA SER A 103 -7.14 12.63 6.09
C SER A 103 -6.56 12.59 7.51
N ASP A 104 -6.92 13.56 8.34
CA ASP A 104 -6.57 13.63 9.76
C ASP A 104 -7.66 13.04 10.67
N ARG A 105 -8.80 12.71 10.10
CA ARG A 105 -9.98 12.15 10.80
C ARG A 105 -10.76 11.18 9.92
N TYR A 106 -11.74 10.55 10.50
CA TYR A 106 -12.69 9.71 9.76
C TYR A 106 -13.57 10.58 8.85
N VAL A 107 -13.58 10.26 7.57
CA VAL A 107 -14.27 11.02 6.52
C VAL A 107 -14.97 10.10 5.56
N LYS A 108 -16.18 10.46 5.18
CA LYS A 108 -16.86 9.93 4.00
C LYS A 108 -16.80 10.94 2.88
N GLY A 109 -16.56 10.47 1.68
CA GLY A 109 -16.55 11.34 0.51
C GLY A 109 -16.59 10.55 -0.78
N THR A 110 -16.67 11.26 -1.90
CA THR A 110 -16.71 10.67 -3.23
C THR A 110 -15.46 11.06 -4.01
N LEU A 111 -14.72 10.06 -4.46
CA LEU A 111 -13.62 10.23 -5.41
C LEU A 111 -14.18 10.20 -6.82
N ASP A 112 -14.02 11.29 -7.57
CA ASP A 112 -14.42 11.41 -8.96
C ASP A 112 -13.17 11.55 -9.85
N ILE A 113 -12.97 10.59 -10.75
CA ILE A 113 -11.94 10.60 -11.78
C ILE A 113 -12.61 10.67 -13.13
N SER A 114 -12.19 11.59 -13.98
CA SER A 114 -12.76 11.78 -15.31
C SER A 114 -11.71 12.01 -16.39
N GLY A 115 -11.98 11.52 -17.58
CA GLY A 115 -11.13 11.66 -18.76
C GLY A 115 -11.80 11.02 -19.99
N PRO A 116 -11.40 11.39 -21.22
CA PRO A 116 -12.06 10.92 -22.45
C PRO A 116 -11.71 9.47 -22.81
N GLY A 117 -10.64 8.88 -22.25
CA GLY A 117 -10.15 7.54 -22.59
C GLY A 117 -10.62 6.45 -21.65
N ALA A 118 -10.10 5.25 -21.87
CA ALA A 118 -10.32 4.12 -21.00
C ALA A 118 -9.30 4.14 -19.85
N PHE A 119 -9.75 3.99 -18.62
CA PHE A 119 -8.89 3.94 -17.45
C PHE A 119 -9.47 3.06 -16.34
N GLU A 120 -8.60 2.64 -15.45
CA GLU A 120 -8.94 1.94 -14.19
C GLU A 120 -8.37 2.73 -13.01
N VAL A 121 -9.13 2.77 -11.92
CA VAL A 121 -8.76 3.50 -10.70
C VAL A 121 -8.51 2.52 -9.58
N PHE A 122 -7.45 2.74 -8.83
CA PHE A 122 -7.07 1.94 -7.66
C PHE A 122 -6.87 2.86 -6.46
N VAL A 123 -7.34 2.41 -5.30
CA VAL A 123 -7.10 3.05 -4.02
C VAL A 123 -6.43 2.04 -3.10
N ASN A 124 -5.18 2.30 -2.67
CA ASN A 124 -4.35 1.35 -1.94
C ASN A 124 -4.35 -0.04 -2.59
N ASP A 125 -4.03 -0.09 -3.90
CA ASP A 125 -3.97 -1.28 -4.75
C ASP A 125 -5.32 -2.01 -4.99
N LYS A 126 -6.42 -1.51 -4.44
CA LYS A 126 -7.75 -2.07 -4.65
C LYS A 126 -8.46 -1.34 -5.78
N PRO A 127 -9.01 -2.06 -6.79
CA PRO A 127 -9.76 -1.42 -7.87
C PRO A 127 -11.05 -0.79 -7.34
N VAL A 128 -11.34 0.43 -7.81
CA VAL A 128 -12.56 1.16 -7.50
C VAL A 128 -13.18 1.74 -8.78
N GLY A 129 -14.42 2.18 -8.72
CA GLY A 129 -15.07 2.86 -9.85
C GLY A 129 -14.48 4.26 -10.11
N ALA A 130 -14.73 4.79 -11.32
CA ALA A 130 -14.35 6.15 -11.69
C ALA A 130 -15.00 7.22 -10.78
N SER A 131 -16.20 6.95 -10.28
CA SER A 131 -16.85 7.69 -9.21
C SER A 131 -17.17 6.69 -8.09
N SER A 132 -16.55 6.85 -6.94
CA SER A 132 -16.65 5.89 -5.84
C SER A 132 -16.73 6.58 -4.49
N GLU A 133 -17.67 6.13 -3.66
CA GLU A 133 -17.66 6.49 -2.25
C GLU A 133 -16.46 5.86 -1.54
N LEU A 134 -15.72 6.66 -0.83
CA LEU A 134 -14.61 6.25 0.02
C LEU A 134 -14.92 6.59 1.47
N VAL A 135 -14.71 5.59 2.32
CA VAL A 135 -14.69 5.77 3.77
C VAL A 135 -13.22 5.80 4.17
N MET A 136 -12.75 6.98 4.55
CA MET A 136 -11.36 7.22 4.89
C MET A 136 -11.19 7.32 6.40
N GLU A 137 -10.28 6.54 6.93
CA GLU A 137 -9.76 6.67 8.29
C GLU A 137 -8.64 7.72 8.32
N PRO A 138 -8.19 8.20 9.50
CA PRO A 138 -7.10 9.17 9.60
C PRO A 138 -5.76 8.55 9.15
N ARG A 139 -5.57 8.45 7.85
CA ARG A 139 -4.36 7.95 7.19
C ARG A 139 -4.26 8.45 5.75
N ARG A 140 -3.17 8.08 5.10
CA ARG A 140 -2.91 8.34 3.69
C ARG A 140 -3.50 7.23 2.82
N TYR A 141 -4.13 7.63 1.73
CA TYR A 141 -4.64 6.77 0.68
C TYR A 141 -3.92 7.08 -0.62
N GLN A 142 -3.26 6.09 -1.20
CA GLN A 142 -2.68 6.22 -2.52
C GLN A 142 -3.76 5.99 -3.57
N VAL A 143 -3.94 6.94 -4.47
CA VAL A 143 -4.79 6.79 -5.65
C VAL A 143 -3.87 6.59 -6.85
N VAL A 144 -4.13 5.53 -7.61
CA VAL A 144 -3.43 5.25 -8.88
C VAL A 144 -4.47 5.14 -9.99
N VAL A 145 -4.25 5.87 -11.07
CA VAL A 145 -5.05 5.78 -12.29
C VAL A 145 -4.20 5.20 -13.39
N LYS A 146 -4.64 4.07 -13.92
CA LYS A 146 -4.04 3.39 -15.06
C LYS A 146 -4.84 3.76 -16.30
N TYR A 147 -4.26 4.52 -17.19
CA TYR A 147 -4.91 5.13 -18.33
C TYR A 147 -4.36 4.55 -19.64
N LEU A 148 -5.26 4.22 -20.57
CA LEU A 148 -4.92 3.72 -21.89
C LEU A 148 -5.12 4.83 -22.92
N THR A 149 -4.10 5.04 -23.76
CA THR A 149 -4.17 5.93 -24.93
C THR A 149 -3.93 5.15 -26.21
N ALA A 150 -4.47 5.63 -27.32
CA ALA A 150 -4.31 5.07 -28.63
C ALA A 150 -3.89 6.15 -29.64
N GLU A 151 -3.18 5.75 -30.72
CA GLU A 151 -2.87 6.63 -31.85
C GLU A 151 -4.12 7.19 -32.54
N THR A 152 -5.25 6.46 -32.41
CA THR A 152 -6.54 6.81 -33.00
C THR A 152 -7.40 7.73 -32.12
N ASP A 153 -6.91 8.13 -30.95
CA ASP A 153 -7.64 9.02 -30.07
C ASP A 153 -7.85 10.38 -30.74
N THR A 154 -9.09 10.75 -30.95
CA THR A 154 -9.46 12.02 -31.61
C THR A 154 -9.41 13.23 -30.69
N CYS A 155 -9.50 13.00 -29.39
CA CYS A 155 -9.39 14.03 -28.36
C CYS A 155 -8.05 13.92 -27.64
N PRO A 156 -7.41 15.05 -27.31
CA PRO A 156 -6.19 15.03 -26.48
C PRO A 156 -6.47 14.28 -25.16
N PRO A 157 -5.65 13.29 -24.80
CA PRO A 157 -5.81 12.59 -23.53
C PRO A 157 -5.72 13.57 -22.37
N SER A 158 -6.68 13.50 -21.48
CA SER A 158 -6.70 14.34 -20.28
C SER A 158 -7.25 13.57 -19.08
N LEU A 159 -6.88 14.01 -17.89
CA LEU A 159 -7.31 13.40 -16.64
C LEU A 159 -7.60 14.49 -15.62
N LYS A 160 -8.71 14.35 -14.92
CA LYS A 160 -9.09 15.22 -13.81
C LYS A 160 -9.49 14.34 -12.62
N ALA A 161 -9.08 14.76 -11.43
CA ALA A 161 -9.42 14.11 -10.18
C ALA A 161 -9.94 15.13 -9.16
N THR A 162 -11.05 14.80 -8.51
CA THR A 162 -11.61 15.58 -7.41
C THR A 162 -12.07 14.64 -6.30
N PHE A 163 -11.99 15.09 -5.07
CA PHE A 163 -12.55 14.39 -3.93
C PHE A 163 -13.53 15.32 -3.22
N LYS A 164 -14.79 14.91 -3.14
CA LYS A 164 -15.87 15.66 -2.48
C LYS A 164 -16.06 15.08 -1.08
N SER A 165 -15.83 15.88 -0.07
CA SER A 165 -15.99 15.48 1.34
C SER A 165 -16.92 16.40 2.09
N GLU A 166 -17.36 15.97 3.27
CA GLU A 166 -18.09 16.82 4.20
C GLU A 166 -17.21 18.02 4.62
N ALA A 167 -17.79 19.22 4.71
CA ALA A 167 -17.06 20.50 4.90
C ALA A 167 -16.15 20.55 6.13
N GLU A 168 -16.42 19.77 7.16
CA GLU A 168 -15.60 19.72 8.38
C GLU A 168 -14.35 18.84 8.26
N ALA A 169 -14.21 18.12 7.16
CA ALA A 169 -13.16 17.15 6.95
C ALA A 169 -12.00 17.75 6.18
N LYS A 170 -10.87 17.95 6.82
CA LYS A 170 -9.63 18.38 6.16
C LYS A 170 -8.98 17.22 5.43
N VAL A 171 -9.42 16.99 4.19
CA VAL A 171 -8.72 16.10 3.26
C VAL A 171 -7.78 16.93 2.40
N VAL A 172 -6.54 16.50 2.26
CA VAL A 172 -5.53 17.19 1.46
C VAL A 172 -5.01 16.24 0.40
N ALA A 173 -5.06 16.68 -0.86
CA ALA A 173 -4.39 16.02 -1.96
C ALA A 173 -2.93 16.46 -2.01
N SER A 174 -1.99 15.52 -2.15
CA SER A 174 -0.56 15.81 -2.24
C SER A 174 0.19 14.75 -3.01
N LEU A 175 1.43 15.06 -3.42
CA LEU A 175 2.37 14.08 -3.97
C LEU A 175 3.33 13.52 -2.92
N ASN A 176 3.26 14.04 -1.69
CA ASN A 176 4.19 13.65 -0.65
C ASN A 176 3.87 12.22 -0.17
N PRO A 177 4.80 11.26 -0.36
CA PRO A 177 4.65 9.90 0.12
C PRO A 177 4.85 9.80 1.64
N GLU A 178 5.24 10.87 2.33
CA GLU A 178 5.48 10.84 3.77
C GLU A 178 4.20 10.47 4.52
N LYS A 179 4.30 9.42 5.29
CA LYS A 179 3.24 8.99 6.19
C LYS A 179 3.21 9.93 7.39
N ARG A 180 2.11 10.64 7.61
CA ARG A 180 1.86 11.25 8.92
C ARG A 180 1.66 10.13 9.92
N TYR A 181 2.40 10.16 11.03
CA TYR A 181 2.14 9.26 12.13
C TYR A 181 0.79 9.59 12.76
N THR A 182 -0.11 8.63 12.71
CA THR A 182 -1.44 8.71 13.35
C THR A 182 -1.47 7.71 14.51
N LEU A 183 -2.50 7.79 15.34
CA LEU A 183 -2.72 6.80 16.41
C LEU A 183 -2.74 5.36 15.84
N LEU A 184 -3.33 5.16 14.65
CA LEU A 184 -3.35 3.87 13.98
C LEU A 184 -1.95 3.35 13.65
N ASN A 185 -1.02 4.21 13.26
CA ASN A 185 0.37 3.80 13.00
C ASN A 185 1.11 3.35 14.26
N ILE A 186 0.64 3.76 15.46
CA ILE A 186 1.16 3.27 16.74
C ILE A 186 0.54 1.92 17.11
N LEU A 187 -0.75 1.75 16.79
CA LEU A 187 -1.50 0.53 17.13
C LEU A 187 -1.35 -0.59 16.11
N GLU A 188 -1.07 -0.25 14.85
CA GLU A 188 -0.98 -1.16 13.70
C GLU A 188 0.37 -1.01 13.01
N GLY A 189 0.72 -2.03 12.25
CA GLY A 189 1.89 -2.01 11.41
C GLY A 189 3.07 -2.79 11.99
N LYS A 190 4.24 -2.48 11.47
CA LYS A 190 5.47 -3.22 11.73
C LYS A 190 6.33 -2.52 12.77
N ASP A 191 6.44 -3.13 13.95
CA ASP A 191 7.29 -2.65 15.03
C ASP A 191 8.66 -3.33 14.99
N PHE A 192 9.71 -2.52 15.06
CA PHE A 192 11.06 -2.99 15.27
C PHE A 192 11.27 -3.40 16.73
N GLN A 193 11.71 -4.65 16.95
CA GLN A 193 11.94 -5.20 18.29
C GLN A 193 13.40 -5.22 18.70
N GLY A 194 14.30 -5.24 17.74
CA GLY A 194 15.71 -5.21 18.01
C GLY A 194 16.57 -5.79 16.90
N VAL A 195 17.87 -5.54 17.00
CA VAL A 195 18.88 -6.07 16.11
C VAL A 195 20.03 -6.66 16.93
N SER A 196 20.58 -7.76 16.44
CA SER A 196 21.83 -8.33 16.95
C SER A 196 22.71 -8.72 15.76
N VAL A 197 24.02 -8.54 15.92
CA VAL A 197 25.01 -8.78 14.87
C VAL A 197 25.83 -10.00 15.22
N SER A 198 26.19 -10.79 14.22
CA SER A 198 27.11 -11.93 14.40
C SER A 198 28.47 -11.48 14.89
N PRO A 199 29.23 -12.32 15.62
CA PRO A 199 30.55 -11.96 16.14
C PRO A 199 31.52 -11.40 15.09
N ASN A 200 31.48 -11.87 13.86
CA ASN A 200 32.31 -11.37 12.76
C ASN A 200 31.72 -10.14 12.01
N GLY A 201 30.59 -9.62 12.44
CA GLY A 201 29.95 -8.46 11.82
C GLY A 201 29.30 -8.70 10.44
N LYS A 202 29.32 -9.94 9.92
CA LYS A 202 28.84 -10.23 8.55
C LYS A 202 27.33 -10.34 8.44
N TYR A 203 26.66 -10.80 9.49
CA TYR A 203 25.22 -11.03 9.50
C TYR A 203 24.54 -10.23 10.61
N ALA A 204 23.32 -9.77 10.33
CA ALA A 204 22.45 -9.15 11.32
C ALA A 204 21.15 -9.96 11.44
N LEU A 205 20.71 -10.19 12.67
CA LEU A 205 19.38 -10.73 12.98
C LEU A 205 18.52 -9.58 13.46
N VAL A 206 17.50 -9.25 12.69
CA VAL A 206 16.54 -8.16 12.98
C VAL A 206 15.19 -8.79 13.33
N LYS A 207 14.60 -8.36 14.43
CA LYS A 207 13.30 -8.88 14.91
C LYS A 207 12.24 -7.83 14.81
N TYR A 208 11.04 -8.26 14.39
CA TYR A 208 9.88 -7.42 14.20
C TYR A 208 8.64 -8.07 14.80
N VAL A 209 7.67 -7.22 15.13
CA VAL A 209 6.29 -7.62 15.40
C VAL A 209 5.39 -6.89 14.41
N ASN A 210 4.55 -7.63 13.72
CA ASN A 210 3.50 -7.08 12.87
C ASN A 210 2.20 -7.03 13.67
N ARG A 211 1.60 -5.86 13.79
CA ARG A 211 0.33 -5.65 14.48
C ARG A 211 -0.76 -5.41 13.45
N PHE A 212 -1.86 -6.14 13.58
CA PHE A 212 -2.98 -6.10 12.66
C PHE A 212 -4.18 -5.37 13.27
N PRO A 213 -5.06 -4.79 12.42
CA PRO A 213 -6.26 -4.08 12.86
C PRO A 213 -7.16 -4.89 13.80
N GLU A 214 -7.17 -6.22 13.65
CA GLU A 214 -7.96 -7.14 14.46
C GLU A 214 -7.38 -7.38 15.88
N GLY A 215 -6.34 -6.64 16.25
CA GLY A 215 -5.65 -6.80 17.53
C GLY A 215 -4.73 -8.00 17.61
N LYS A 216 -4.50 -8.70 16.51
CA LYS A 216 -3.53 -9.79 16.41
C LYS A 216 -2.11 -9.25 16.24
N SER A 217 -1.13 -10.03 16.66
CA SER A 217 0.27 -9.71 16.46
C SER A 217 1.03 -10.96 16.01
N GLU A 218 1.91 -10.79 15.04
CA GLU A 218 2.80 -11.85 14.55
C GLU A 218 4.26 -11.39 14.66
N SER A 219 5.06 -12.20 15.37
CA SER A 219 6.50 -11.94 15.46
C SER A 219 7.23 -12.68 14.35
N TYR A 220 8.25 -12.05 13.78
CA TYR A 220 9.15 -12.70 12.83
C TYR A 220 10.56 -12.11 12.92
N GLY A 221 11.52 -12.89 12.45
CA GLY A 221 12.92 -12.48 12.33
C GLY A 221 13.37 -12.43 10.89
N GLN A 222 14.30 -11.53 10.60
CA GLN A 222 15.01 -11.45 9.33
C GLN A 222 16.50 -11.62 9.59
N LEU A 223 17.10 -12.62 8.96
CA LEU A 223 18.55 -12.74 8.84
C LEU A 223 18.99 -11.95 7.62
N MET A 224 19.91 -11.02 7.81
CA MET A 224 20.36 -10.10 6.77
C MET A 224 21.86 -10.14 6.61
N ASP A 225 22.34 -9.87 5.40
CA ASP A 225 23.73 -9.49 5.17
C ASP A 225 23.94 -8.08 5.73
N ALA A 226 24.86 -7.93 6.67
CA ALA A 226 25.02 -6.66 7.40
C ALA A 226 25.62 -5.54 6.56
N ALA A 227 26.38 -5.87 5.50
CA ALA A 227 27.01 -4.89 4.63
C ALA A 227 26.03 -4.33 3.58
N THR A 228 25.18 -5.20 3.03
CA THR A 228 24.29 -4.85 1.92
C THR A 228 22.85 -4.58 2.36
N GLY A 229 22.47 -4.98 3.57
CA GLY A 229 21.08 -4.93 4.04
C GLY A 229 20.15 -5.94 3.37
N ARG A 230 20.68 -6.85 2.54
CA ARG A 230 19.88 -7.86 1.83
C ARG A 230 19.34 -8.90 2.81
N VAL A 231 18.03 -9.13 2.76
CA VAL A 231 17.38 -10.21 3.52
C VAL A 231 17.78 -11.55 2.92
N LEU A 232 18.36 -12.41 3.73
CA LEU A 232 18.82 -13.76 3.40
C LEU A 232 17.75 -14.81 3.74
N LEU A 233 17.11 -14.64 4.91
CA LEU A 233 16.05 -15.51 5.38
C LEU A 233 15.06 -14.72 6.22
N GLN A 234 13.78 -15.01 6.10
CA GLN A 234 12.73 -14.48 6.95
C GLN A 234 11.90 -15.63 7.50
N ASP A 235 11.68 -15.66 8.79
CA ASP A 235 10.96 -16.72 9.46
C ASP A 235 10.23 -16.21 10.70
N GLY A 236 8.97 -16.67 10.89
CA GLY A 236 8.14 -16.36 12.06
C GLY A 236 8.33 -17.34 13.22
N SER A 237 9.12 -18.40 13.06
CA SER A 237 9.33 -19.44 14.07
C SER A 237 10.64 -19.26 14.81
N PHE A 238 11.72 -19.87 14.35
CA PHE A 238 12.97 -19.94 15.10
C PHE A 238 13.74 -18.61 15.14
N LEU A 239 13.71 -17.79 14.09
CA LEU A 239 14.43 -16.50 14.08
C LEU A 239 13.89 -15.51 15.13
N THR A 240 12.65 -15.67 15.58
CA THR A 240 12.09 -14.81 16.65
C THR A 240 12.79 -15.02 17.99
N THR A 241 13.19 -16.25 18.28
CA THR A 241 13.85 -16.65 19.53
C THR A 241 15.36 -16.82 19.41
N ALA A 242 15.86 -16.97 18.18
CA ALA A 242 17.28 -17.19 17.92
C ALA A 242 18.19 -16.09 18.50
N LYS A 243 19.40 -16.50 18.88
CA LYS A 243 20.50 -15.65 19.36
C LYS A 243 21.80 -16.08 18.70
N TRP A 244 22.80 -15.21 18.71
CA TRP A 244 24.12 -15.53 18.23
C TRP A 244 24.91 -16.32 19.28
N MET A 245 25.67 -17.31 18.82
CA MET A 245 26.73 -17.94 19.61
C MET A 245 27.81 -16.91 19.94
N PRO A 246 28.49 -16.99 21.09
CA PRO A 246 29.45 -15.98 21.52
C PRO A 246 30.66 -15.79 20.58
N LYS A 247 31.13 -16.85 19.95
CA LYS A 247 32.36 -16.86 19.15
C LYS A 247 32.15 -17.29 17.71
N SER A 248 31.44 -18.38 17.50
CA SER A 248 31.05 -18.81 16.16
C SER A 248 29.96 -17.91 15.60
N ASN A 249 29.90 -17.79 14.27
CA ASN A 249 28.90 -16.99 13.61
C ASN A 249 27.59 -17.77 13.39
N ARG A 250 27.28 -18.67 14.29
CA ARG A 250 26.07 -19.51 14.24
C ARG A 250 24.97 -18.91 15.10
N LEU A 251 23.74 -19.08 14.64
CA LEU A 251 22.57 -18.83 15.46
C LEU A 251 22.26 -20.05 16.31
N TYR A 252 21.69 -19.85 17.49
CA TYR A 252 21.10 -20.93 18.28
C TYR A 252 19.68 -20.58 18.72
N TYR A 253 18.86 -21.60 18.87
CA TYR A 253 17.51 -21.50 19.40
C TYR A 253 17.12 -22.85 20.05
N THR A 254 16.01 -22.84 20.78
CA THR A 254 15.44 -24.06 21.36
C THR A 254 14.13 -24.43 20.65
N ARG A 255 13.89 -25.70 20.45
CA ARG A 255 12.62 -26.24 19.94
C ARG A 255 12.20 -27.47 20.73
N THR A 256 10.92 -27.85 20.63
CA THR A 256 10.43 -29.12 21.15
C THR A 256 10.85 -30.24 20.20
N GLY A 257 11.59 -31.19 20.70
CA GLY A 257 11.99 -32.43 20.01
C GLY A 257 11.18 -33.63 20.50
N LEU A 258 11.56 -34.83 20.06
CA LEU A 258 10.89 -36.09 20.44
C LEU A 258 11.06 -36.40 21.93
N ASP A 259 12.25 -36.21 22.47
CA ASP A 259 12.61 -36.59 23.83
C ASP A 259 12.68 -35.41 24.82
N GLY A 260 12.29 -34.23 24.36
CA GLY A 260 12.33 -33.03 25.21
C GLY A 260 12.70 -31.77 24.44
N THR A 261 13.27 -30.78 25.13
CA THR A 261 13.72 -29.55 24.51
C THR A 261 15.08 -29.76 23.85
N GLU A 262 15.17 -29.49 22.55
CA GLU A 262 16.43 -29.52 21.80
C GLU A 262 17.04 -28.14 21.75
N LEU A 263 18.36 -28.07 21.90
CA LEU A 263 19.17 -26.89 21.55
C LEU A 263 19.72 -27.10 20.14
N VAL A 264 19.35 -26.20 19.24
CA VAL A 264 19.69 -26.30 17.80
C VAL A 264 20.56 -25.12 17.41
N THR A 265 21.58 -25.38 16.62
CA THR A 265 22.37 -24.31 15.96
C THR A 265 22.09 -24.25 14.48
N VAL A 266 22.19 -23.05 13.90
CA VAL A 266 21.98 -22.80 12.48
C VAL A 266 23.20 -22.07 11.92
N ASP A 267 23.73 -22.58 10.82
CA ASP A 267 24.75 -21.88 10.06
C ASP A 267 24.07 -20.83 9.14
N PRO A 268 24.36 -19.53 9.28
CA PRO A 268 23.70 -18.49 8.51
C PRO A 268 24.08 -18.48 7.02
N ALA A 269 25.16 -19.15 6.63
CA ALA A 269 25.59 -19.21 5.24
C ALA A 269 24.92 -20.36 4.46
N THR A 270 24.72 -21.49 5.12
CA THR A 270 24.17 -22.72 4.50
C THR A 270 22.76 -23.05 4.95
N TYR A 271 22.28 -22.39 6.00
CA TYR A 271 20.99 -22.66 6.70
C TYR A 271 20.92 -24.08 7.31
N GLN A 272 22.05 -24.76 7.38
CA GLN A 272 22.12 -26.10 7.96
C GLN A 272 21.87 -26.04 9.47
N GLN A 273 20.90 -26.83 9.92
CA GLN A 273 20.56 -26.98 11.33
C GLN A 273 21.29 -28.20 11.91
N THR A 274 21.82 -28.05 13.11
CA THR A 274 22.47 -29.14 13.85
C THR A 274 21.96 -29.14 15.28
N VAL A 275 21.46 -30.29 15.76
CA VAL A 275 21.09 -30.45 17.17
C VAL A 275 22.35 -30.54 18.00
N LEU A 276 22.58 -29.57 18.86
CA LEU A 276 23.75 -29.51 19.76
C LEU A 276 23.46 -30.32 21.01
N VAL A 277 22.28 -30.20 21.60
CA VAL A 277 21.81 -30.94 22.76
C VAL A 277 20.41 -31.47 22.50
N PRO A 278 20.21 -32.79 22.43
CA PRO A 278 18.92 -33.39 22.09
C PRO A 278 17.89 -33.35 23.23
N ASN A 279 18.34 -33.25 24.48
CA ASN A 279 17.47 -33.12 25.65
C ASN A 279 18.07 -32.12 26.63
N LEU A 280 17.72 -30.86 26.44
CA LEU A 280 18.21 -29.78 27.29
C LEU A 280 17.50 -29.82 28.65
N PRO A 281 18.24 -29.88 29.76
CA PRO A 281 17.65 -29.82 31.11
C PRO A 281 16.83 -28.54 31.30
N LYS A 282 15.74 -28.65 32.08
CA LYS A 282 14.99 -27.47 32.49
C LYS A 282 15.87 -26.50 33.28
N GLY A 283 15.91 -25.26 32.87
CA GLY A 283 16.68 -24.22 33.56
C GLY A 283 17.19 -23.15 32.62
N ARG A 284 17.95 -22.24 33.16
CA ARG A 284 18.67 -21.20 32.41
C ARG A 284 20.05 -21.70 32.04
N PHE A 285 20.38 -21.65 30.77
CA PHE A 285 21.75 -21.95 30.32
C PHE A 285 22.41 -20.70 29.72
N VAL A 286 23.72 -20.67 29.74
CA VAL A 286 24.56 -19.65 29.14
C VAL A 286 25.73 -20.36 28.46
N PHE A 287 26.15 -19.83 27.33
CA PHE A 287 27.40 -20.24 26.73
C PHE A 287 28.58 -19.56 27.44
N THR A 288 29.69 -20.25 27.55
CA THR A 288 30.94 -19.62 27.90
C THR A 288 31.45 -18.79 26.71
N PRO A 289 32.36 -17.81 26.92
CA PRO A 289 32.93 -17.04 25.81
C PRO A 289 33.66 -17.89 24.76
N ASP A 290 34.09 -19.09 25.14
CA ASP A 290 34.82 -20.02 24.27
C ASP A 290 33.88 -21.04 23.55
N GLU A 291 32.58 -21.05 23.89
CA GLU A 291 31.50 -21.96 23.44
C GLU A 291 31.44 -23.31 24.13
#